data_cd72bd92b31a870a26e6f4d0eb4f1d5d
#
_entry.id   cd72bd92b31a870a26e6f4d0eb4f1d5d
#
_cell.length_a   1.000
_cell.length_b   1.000
_cell.length_c   1.000
_cell.angle_alpha   90.00
_cell.angle_beta   90.00
_cell.angle_gamma   90.00
#
_symmetry.space_group_name_H-M   'P 1'
#
loop_
_entity.id
_entity.type
_entity.pdbx_description
1 polymer ?
#
loop_
_entity_poly.entity_id
_entity_poly.type
_entity_poly.pdbx_seq_one_letter_code
_entity_poly.pdbx_strand_id
1 'polypeptide(L)'
;MRNCPTGAITKNRFTIEAEKCVTYYNELWGKDEFPDWIKPSAHNCIVGCMRCQNVCPRNREYIHHFMDIESFSEEETTFILEKKEMSNLPEPFIRKLEKANLKMHYNYLSRNLKVLLI
;
A
#
# COMPACT_ATOMS: atom_id res chain seq x y z
N MET A 1 13.13 -9.40 11.35
CA MET A 1 13.53 -8.12 11.97
C MET A 1 14.28 -7.22 11.00
N ARG A 2 15.36 -7.66 10.36
CA ARG A 2 16.20 -6.82 9.47
C ARG A 2 15.50 -6.30 8.21
N ASN A 3 14.39 -6.91 7.80
CA ASN A 3 13.69 -6.56 6.56
C ASN A 3 12.54 -5.57 6.76
N CYS A 4 12.20 -5.20 8.00
CA CYS A 4 11.23 -4.14 8.23
C CYS A 4 11.86 -2.78 7.90
N PRO A 5 11.34 -2.02 6.94
CA PRO A 5 11.98 -0.79 6.47
C PRO A 5 11.96 0.35 7.50
N THR A 6 11.08 0.24 8.49
CA THR A 6 10.85 1.27 9.52
C THR A 6 11.11 0.78 10.93
N GLY A 7 11.58 -0.46 11.09
CA GLY A 7 11.90 -1.01 12.41
C GLY A 7 10.70 -1.34 13.29
N ALA A 8 9.50 -1.44 12.71
CA ALA A 8 8.27 -1.76 13.46
C ALA A 8 8.29 -3.14 14.15
N ILE A 9 9.13 -4.05 13.65
CA ILE A 9 9.31 -5.38 14.25
C ILE A 9 10.49 -5.33 15.22
N THR A 10 10.18 -5.40 16.49
CA THR A 10 11.14 -5.32 17.58
C THR A 10 11.85 -6.65 17.85
N LYS A 11 12.83 -6.63 18.76
CA LYS A 11 13.48 -7.86 19.26
C LYS A 11 12.52 -8.75 20.04
N ASN A 12 11.49 -8.18 20.63
CA ASN A 12 10.40 -8.93 21.23
C ASN A 12 9.52 -9.51 20.12
N ARG A 13 9.59 -10.82 19.90
CA ARG A 13 8.92 -11.53 18.81
C ARG A 13 7.39 -11.45 18.83
N PHE A 14 6.81 -11.05 19.94
CA PHE A 14 5.34 -11.05 20.14
C PHE A 14 4.72 -9.67 19.96
N THR A 15 5.51 -8.65 19.67
CA THR A 15 5.02 -7.27 19.54
C THR A 15 5.48 -6.63 18.26
N ILE A 16 4.55 -5.89 17.65
CA ILE A 16 4.82 -4.99 16.52
C ILE A 16 4.48 -3.59 17.00
N GLU A 17 5.39 -2.66 16.85
CA GLU A 17 5.12 -1.25 17.06
C GLU A 17 4.35 -0.71 15.85
N ALA A 18 3.01 -0.78 15.90
CA ALA A 18 2.14 -0.44 14.78
C ALA A 18 2.37 1.00 14.29
N GLU A 19 2.66 1.92 15.20
CA GLU A 19 2.97 3.32 14.90
C GLU A 19 4.25 3.52 14.04
N LYS A 20 5.06 2.48 13.92
CA LYS A 20 6.23 2.47 13.03
C LYS A 20 5.99 1.69 11.74
N CYS A 21 4.86 1.00 11.60
CA CYS A 21 4.58 0.19 10.43
C CYS A 21 4.14 1.05 9.24
N VAL A 22 4.78 0.89 8.08
CA VAL A 22 4.40 1.61 6.85
C VAL A 22 2.94 1.35 6.49
N THR A 23 2.46 0.12 6.69
CA THR A 23 1.06 -0.26 6.41
C THR A 23 0.08 0.59 7.21
N TYR A 24 0.38 0.86 8.48
CA TYR A 24 -0.45 1.72 9.32
C TYR A 24 -0.67 3.10 8.68
N TYR A 25 0.36 3.67 8.05
CA TYR A 25 0.28 4.99 7.42
C TYR A 25 -0.33 4.95 6.04
N ASN A 26 -0.05 3.95 5.22
CA ASN A 26 -0.61 3.91 3.88
C ASN A 26 -2.09 3.48 3.83
N GLU A 27 -2.63 3.01 4.95
CA GLU A 27 -4.04 2.70 5.14
C GLU A 27 -4.79 3.71 6.03
N LEU A 28 -4.12 4.74 6.56
CA LEU A 28 -4.70 5.66 7.53
C LEU A 28 -5.54 6.76 6.89
N TRP A 29 -6.79 6.92 7.39
CA TRP A 29 -7.70 7.99 6.96
C TRP A 29 -7.26 9.40 7.40
N GLY A 30 -7.51 10.37 6.52
CA GLY A 30 -7.46 11.79 6.86
C GLY A 30 -6.06 12.39 6.94
N LYS A 31 -5.02 11.68 6.51
CA LYS A 31 -3.66 12.21 6.43
C LYS A 31 -3.21 12.34 4.98
N ASP A 32 -2.94 13.56 4.55
CA ASP A 32 -2.51 13.85 3.18
C ASP A 32 -1.04 13.55 2.92
N GLU A 33 -0.23 13.51 3.96
CA GLU A 33 1.21 13.30 3.87
C GLU A 33 1.68 12.19 4.82
N PHE A 34 2.78 11.56 4.46
CA PHE A 34 3.48 10.64 5.34
C PHE A 34 4.35 11.41 6.32
N PRO A 35 4.58 10.89 7.54
CA PRO A 35 5.56 11.48 8.46
C PRO A 35 6.96 11.53 7.83
N ASP A 36 7.71 12.59 8.07
CA ASP A 36 9.05 12.85 7.52
C ASP A 36 10.07 11.75 7.79
N TRP A 37 9.86 11.00 8.87
CA TRP A 37 10.75 9.90 9.23
C TRP A 37 10.56 8.64 8.37
N ILE A 38 9.44 8.52 7.64
CA ILE A 38 9.21 7.43 6.68
C ILE A 38 9.84 7.81 5.34
N LYS A 39 11.00 7.24 5.05
CA LYS A 39 11.69 7.54 3.80
C LYS A 39 10.95 6.95 2.59
N PRO A 40 11.01 7.56 1.41
CA PRO A 40 10.41 7.01 0.19
C PRO A 40 10.81 5.56 -0.08
N SER A 41 12.05 5.19 0.18
CA SER A 41 12.56 3.81 0.03
C SER A 41 11.92 2.77 0.95
N ALA A 42 11.18 3.21 1.97
CA ALA A 42 10.41 2.30 2.83
C ALA A 42 9.13 1.79 2.15
N HIS A 43 8.61 2.54 1.18
CA HIS A 43 7.41 2.16 0.44
C HIS A 43 7.74 1.14 -0.66
N ASN A 44 6.87 0.13 -0.82
CA ASN A 44 7.05 -0.93 -1.81
C ASN A 44 5.73 -1.46 -2.38
N CYS A 45 4.60 -0.97 -1.87
CA CYS A 45 3.26 -1.31 -2.30
C CYS A 45 2.39 -0.07 -2.25
N ILE A 46 1.39 0.00 -3.11
CA ILE A 46 0.42 1.10 -3.09
C ILE A 46 -0.43 1.07 -1.80
N VAL A 47 -0.72 -0.13 -1.29
CA VAL A 47 -1.38 -0.40 0.00
C VAL A 47 -0.68 -1.58 0.64
N GLY A 48 -0.45 -1.53 1.94
CA GLY A 48 0.27 -2.57 2.67
C GLY A 48 1.80 -2.45 2.59
N CYS A 49 2.48 -3.48 3.10
CA CYS A 49 3.91 -3.69 3.00
C CYS A 49 4.23 -5.14 3.34
N MET A 50 4.61 -5.94 2.40
CA MET A 50 4.82 -7.39 2.58
C MET A 50 6.25 -7.78 3.00
N ARG A 51 7.16 -6.83 3.27
CA ARG A 51 8.58 -7.14 3.49
C ARG A 51 8.84 -8.08 4.67
N CYS A 52 8.09 -7.96 5.76
CA CYS A 52 8.20 -8.88 6.89
C CYS A 52 7.59 -10.26 6.59
N GLN A 53 6.52 -10.29 5.81
CA GLN A 53 5.84 -11.54 5.42
C GLN A 53 6.67 -12.35 4.42
N ASN A 54 7.32 -11.65 3.48
CA ASN A 54 8.13 -12.30 2.43
C ASN A 54 9.33 -13.08 2.97
N VAL A 55 9.81 -12.74 4.15
CA VAL A 55 10.95 -13.43 4.79
C VAL A 55 10.53 -14.33 5.95
N CYS A 56 9.25 -14.39 6.26
CA CYS A 56 8.74 -15.24 7.33
C CYS A 56 8.81 -16.72 6.94
N PRO A 57 9.49 -17.57 7.72
CA PRO A 57 9.57 -19.01 7.39
C PRO A 57 8.20 -19.70 7.33
N ARG A 58 7.21 -19.18 8.05
CA ARG A 58 5.84 -19.71 8.07
C ARG A 58 5.07 -19.41 6.78
N ASN A 59 5.52 -18.43 6.00
CA ASN A 59 4.85 -18.00 4.77
C ASN A 59 5.48 -18.55 3.50
N ARG A 60 6.50 -19.40 3.58
CA ARG A 60 7.26 -19.91 2.42
C ARG A 60 6.38 -20.52 1.33
N GLU A 61 5.32 -21.21 1.72
CA GLU A 61 4.41 -21.87 0.79
C GLU A 61 3.42 -20.89 0.13
N TYR A 62 3.23 -19.71 0.71
CA TYR A 62 2.19 -18.74 0.31
C TYR A 62 2.71 -17.49 -0.36
N ILE A 63 4.00 -17.15 -0.20
CA ILE A 63 4.58 -15.90 -0.71
C ILE A 63 4.55 -15.76 -2.24
N HIS A 64 4.32 -16.85 -2.96
CA HIS A 64 4.22 -16.87 -4.42
C HIS A 64 2.79 -17.02 -4.93
N HIS A 65 1.80 -17.04 -4.03
CA HIS A 65 0.40 -17.08 -4.41
C HIS A 65 -0.09 -15.66 -4.67
N PHE A 66 0.00 -15.25 -5.93
CA PHE A 66 -0.49 -13.94 -6.39
C PHE A 66 -1.81 -14.10 -7.13
N MET A 67 -2.67 -13.11 -6.99
CA MET A 67 -3.84 -12.95 -7.84
C MET A 67 -3.47 -11.97 -8.95
N ASP A 68 -3.58 -12.40 -10.21
CA ASP A 68 -3.40 -11.51 -11.34
C ASP A 68 -4.58 -10.54 -11.41
N ILE A 69 -4.26 -9.27 -11.38
CA ILE A 69 -5.20 -8.18 -11.65
C ILE A 69 -4.77 -7.44 -12.92
N GLU A 70 -5.74 -6.85 -13.59
CA GLU A 70 -5.46 -6.00 -14.74
C GLU A 70 -4.62 -4.80 -14.33
N SER A 71 -3.63 -4.45 -15.13
CA SER A 71 -2.84 -3.23 -14.92
C SER A 71 -3.71 -1.99 -15.14
N PHE A 72 -3.39 -0.91 -14.45
CA PHE A 72 -4.04 0.38 -14.66
C PHE A 72 -3.47 1.06 -15.91
N SER A 73 -4.36 1.66 -16.70
CA SER A 73 -3.96 2.50 -17.83
C SER A 73 -3.38 3.84 -17.34
N GLU A 74 -2.78 4.60 -18.24
CA GLU A 74 -2.31 5.96 -17.95
C GLU A 74 -3.46 6.87 -17.50
N GLU A 75 -4.61 6.76 -18.16
CA GLU A 75 -5.82 7.52 -17.79
C GLU A 75 -6.31 7.15 -16.39
N GLU A 76 -6.42 5.85 -16.09
CA GLU A 76 -6.83 5.36 -14.76
C GLU A 76 -5.83 5.80 -13.67
N THR A 77 -4.55 5.78 -13.98
CA THR A 77 -3.49 6.28 -13.09
C THR A 77 -3.64 7.78 -12.85
N THR A 78 -3.98 8.54 -13.87
CA THR A 78 -4.25 9.98 -13.77
C THR A 78 -5.45 10.25 -12.88
N PHE A 79 -6.54 9.48 -12.98
CA PHE A 79 -7.68 9.60 -12.07
C PHE A 79 -7.28 9.44 -10.60
N ILE A 80 -6.39 8.50 -10.31
CA ILE A 80 -5.86 8.31 -8.95
C ILE A 80 -5.04 9.53 -8.51
N LEU A 81 -4.08 9.97 -9.34
CA LEU A 81 -3.16 11.06 -9.00
C LEU A 81 -3.87 12.39 -8.78
N GLU A 82 -4.90 12.67 -9.57
CA GLU A 82 -5.72 13.87 -9.48
C GLU A 82 -6.81 13.80 -8.40
N LYS A 83 -6.93 12.69 -7.70
CA LYS A 83 -7.99 12.44 -6.70
C LYS A 83 -9.40 12.64 -7.29
N LYS A 84 -9.64 12.18 -8.52
CA LYS A 84 -10.95 12.31 -9.14
C LYS A 84 -12.02 11.66 -8.26
N GLU A 85 -13.13 12.34 -8.06
CA GLU A 85 -14.21 11.83 -7.20
C GLU A 85 -14.75 10.48 -7.70
N MET A 86 -15.03 9.56 -6.79
CA MET A 86 -15.52 8.21 -7.10
C MET A 86 -16.78 8.23 -7.97
N SER A 87 -17.68 9.20 -7.74
CA SER A 87 -18.92 9.40 -8.52
C SER A 87 -18.68 9.74 -10.00
N ASN A 88 -17.48 10.26 -10.32
CA ASN A 88 -17.09 10.68 -11.67
C ASN A 88 -16.18 9.67 -12.36
N LEU A 89 -15.90 8.54 -11.73
CA LEU A 89 -15.06 7.48 -12.31
C LEU A 89 -15.87 6.59 -13.25
N PRO A 90 -15.26 6.11 -14.35
CA PRO A 90 -15.88 5.12 -15.22
C PRO A 90 -16.19 3.82 -14.46
N GLU A 91 -17.36 3.25 -14.68
CA GLU A 91 -17.78 1.99 -14.04
C GLU A 91 -16.76 0.84 -14.22
N PRO A 92 -16.14 0.64 -15.40
CA PRO A 92 -15.09 -0.40 -15.56
C PRO A 92 -13.91 -0.20 -14.62
N PHE A 93 -13.50 1.04 -14.36
CA PHE A 93 -12.40 1.34 -13.46
C PHE A 93 -12.79 1.09 -11.99
N ILE A 94 -14.02 1.43 -11.59
CA ILE A 94 -14.55 1.12 -10.25
C ILE A 94 -14.51 -0.39 -10.01
N ARG A 95 -14.95 -1.21 -10.96
CA ARG A 95 -14.88 -2.68 -10.86
C ARG A 95 -13.45 -3.20 -10.76
N LYS A 96 -12.52 -2.59 -11.48
CA LYS A 96 -11.10 -2.91 -11.38
C LYS A 96 -10.55 -2.62 -9.98
N LEU A 97 -10.90 -1.48 -9.39
CA LEU A 97 -10.56 -1.13 -8.01
C LEU A 97 -11.16 -2.11 -7.00
N GLU A 98 -12.40 -2.55 -7.20
CA GLU A 98 -13.05 -3.56 -6.36
C GLU A 98 -12.32 -4.90 -6.43
N LYS A 99 -12.05 -5.38 -7.63
CA LYS A 99 -11.32 -6.65 -7.87
C LYS A 99 -9.92 -6.63 -7.22
N ALA A 100 -9.26 -5.48 -7.23
CA ALA A 100 -7.96 -5.28 -6.60
C ALA A 100 -8.03 -5.01 -5.08
N ASN A 101 -9.22 -4.95 -4.48
CA ASN A 101 -9.45 -4.52 -3.09
C ASN A 101 -8.92 -3.11 -2.78
N LEU A 102 -8.85 -2.24 -3.78
CA LEU A 102 -8.34 -0.87 -3.65
C LEU A 102 -9.42 0.19 -3.48
N LYS A 103 -10.69 -0.15 -3.76
CA LYS A 103 -11.80 0.82 -3.69
C LYS A 103 -11.92 1.47 -2.32
N MET A 104 -11.82 0.69 -1.25
CA MET A 104 -11.90 1.20 0.13
C MET A 104 -10.72 2.12 0.50
N HIS A 105 -9.60 2.00 -0.20
CA HIS A 105 -8.40 2.80 0.01
C HIS A 105 -8.27 3.97 -0.98
N TYR A 106 -9.26 4.18 -1.87
CA TYR A 106 -9.15 5.09 -2.99
C TYR A 106 -8.69 6.50 -2.60
N ASN A 107 -9.18 7.02 -1.48
CA ASN A 107 -8.84 8.36 -0.98
C ASN A 107 -7.34 8.54 -0.65
N TYR A 108 -6.60 7.44 -0.46
CA TYR A 108 -5.17 7.45 -0.14
C TYR A 108 -4.29 7.09 -1.32
N LEU A 109 -4.85 6.50 -2.37
CA LEU A 109 -4.06 5.97 -3.48
C LEU A 109 -3.22 7.06 -4.14
N SER A 110 -3.72 8.28 -4.26
CA SER A 110 -2.95 9.41 -4.83
C SER A 110 -1.67 9.66 -4.05
N ARG A 111 -1.77 9.79 -2.72
CA ARG A 111 -0.62 10.00 -1.84
C ARG A 111 0.36 8.82 -1.92
N ASN A 112 -0.17 7.59 -1.83
CA ASN A 112 0.62 6.38 -1.81
C ASN A 112 1.34 6.16 -3.15
N LEU A 113 0.65 6.43 -4.25
CA LEU A 113 1.23 6.30 -5.59
C LEU A 113 2.33 7.33 -5.84
N LYS A 114 2.13 8.58 -5.43
CA LYS A 114 3.12 9.64 -5.58
C LYS A 114 4.47 9.28 -4.96
N VAL A 115 4.48 8.68 -3.77
CA VAL A 115 5.74 8.28 -3.12
C VAL A 115 6.43 7.11 -3.80
N LEU A 116 5.69 6.26 -4.52
CA LEU A 116 6.24 5.14 -5.29
C LEU A 116 6.83 5.57 -6.63
N LEU A 117 6.43 6.74 -7.15
CA LEU A 117 6.89 7.30 -8.42
C LEU A 117 8.16 8.18 -8.27
N ILE A 118 8.60 8.43 -7.06
CA ILE A 118 9.87 9.11 -6.79
C ILE A 118 11.02 8.14 -7.06
#